data_7e5222112848c508016ec5af3065cd10
#
_entry.id   7e5222112848c508016ec5af3065cd10
#
_cell.length_a   1.000
_cell.length_b   1.000
_cell.length_c   1.000
_cell.angle_alpha   90.00
_cell.angle_beta   90.00
_cell.angle_gamma   90.00
#
_symmetry.space_group_name_H-M   'P 1'
#
loop_
_entity.id
_entity.type
_entity.pdbx_description
1 polymer ?
#
loop_
_entity_poly.entity_id
_entity_poly.type
_entity_poly.pdbx_seq_one_letter_code
_entity_poly.pdbx_strand_id
1 'polypeptide(L)'
;MIDSLDHFVLTVRDIEATIGFYERVLRMQAVTFGNGRRALAYGRQKINLHQAGHEFEPKAQHPVPGSADLCFLTSMPLDEVVAHIHSCGEEIVEGPIRRTGATGPILSVYLRDPDGNLIEVSNPIEQEEQELSDPTVARIRGLLGKREPAVMGDERYGSFSVLLPLVHMEDGRLGILFEKRASTMRRQAGEVCFPGGRSEEGDESRWATARRETSEELGLSLECIRYIGALDILLGPGRGSIFPFVGYLDSIRDMQPNPDEVGEVFIIPLDTLLSMQPSVHCTSTFLQPEEDFPFHLIPGGKRYPWRSGTVEHLFYEVEGRVIWGMTARVLAHFLDLVRREQK
;
A
#
# COMPACT_ATOMS: atom_id res chain seq x y z
N MET A 1 5.65 13.10 -15.86
CA MET A 1 6.95 13.71 -16.29
C MET A 1 7.54 14.55 -15.16
N ILE A 2 6.73 15.30 -14.40
CA ILE A 2 7.20 16.13 -13.26
C ILE A 2 6.39 15.70 -12.04
N ASP A 3 7.08 15.37 -10.93
CA ASP A 3 6.44 14.85 -9.72
C ASP A 3 6.39 15.89 -8.59
N SER A 4 7.42 16.76 -8.47
CA SER A 4 7.49 17.75 -7.41
C SER A 4 8.46 18.89 -7.77
N LEU A 5 8.40 19.97 -6.99
CA LEU A 5 9.40 21.04 -6.98
C LEU A 5 10.49 20.69 -5.96
N ASP A 6 11.75 20.60 -6.37
CA ASP A 6 12.90 20.40 -5.47
C ASP A 6 13.33 21.75 -4.83
N HIS A 7 13.63 22.74 -5.68
CA HIS A 7 14.00 24.09 -5.24
C HIS A 7 13.65 25.13 -6.31
N PHE A 8 13.61 26.36 -5.89
CA PHE A 8 13.58 27.51 -6.77
C PHE A 8 14.62 28.56 -6.34
N VAL A 9 14.83 29.56 -7.16
CA VAL A 9 15.81 30.63 -6.89
C VAL A 9 15.06 31.93 -6.64
N LEU A 10 15.39 32.60 -5.54
CA LEU A 10 14.92 33.94 -5.22
C LEU A 10 16.09 34.92 -5.35
N THR A 11 15.91 35.93 -6.17
CA THR A 11 16.89 37.03 -6.27
C THR A 11 16.56 38.11 -5.28
N VAL A 12 17.50 38.48 -4.42
CA VAL A 12 17.29 39.34 -3.27
C VAL A 12 18.31 40.50 -3.26
N ARG A 13 17.92 41.63 -2.66
CA ARG A 13 18.87 42.79 -2.53
C ARG A 13 19.92 42.52 -1.48
N ASP A 14 19.60 41.81 -0.42
CA ASP A 14 20.52 41.49 0.67
C ASP A 14 20.22 40.08 1.19
N ILE A 15 21.16 39.15 0.97
CA ILE A 15 21.03 37.76 1.35
C ILE A 15 20.87 37.60 2.89
N GLU A 16 21.65 38.33 3.68
CA GLU A 16 21.62 38.17 5.13
C GLU A 16 20.35 38.77 5.75
N ALA A 17 19.86 39.89 5.21
CA ALA A 17 18.56 40.46 5.62
C ALA A 17 17.41 39.51 5.27
N THR A 18 17.46 38.90 4.08
CA THR A 18 16.46 37.87 3.69
C THR A 18 16.52 36.66 4.58
N ILE A 19 17.71 36.11 4.84
CA ILE A 19 17.87 34.97 5.77
C ILE A 19 17.28 35.31 7.14
N GLY A 20 17.66 36.45 7.71
CA GLY A 20 17.16 36.87 9.03
C GLY A 20 15.65 36.97 9.09
N PHE A 21 15.00 37.45 8.02
CA PHE A 21 13.55 37.48 7.93
C PHE A 21 12.94 36.08 7.87
N TYR A 22 13.36 35.24 6.94
CA TYR A 22 12.78 33.90 6.74
C TYR A 22 13.04 32.96 7.92
N GLU A 23 14.18 33.05 8.60
CA GLU A 23 14.44 32.28 9.84
C GLU A 23 13.56 32.75 10.97
N ARG A 24 13.44 34.05 11.18
CA ARG A 24 12.66 34.64 12.30
C ARG A 24 11.17 34.49 12.09
N VAL A 25 10.66 34.79 10.87
CA VAL A 25 9.23 34.88 10.60
C VAL A 25 8.65 33.54 10.15
N LEU A 26 9.35 32.83 9.28
CA LEU A 26 8.86 31.56 8.68
C LEU A 26 9.54 30.32 9.25
N ARG A 27 10.47 30.48 10.21
CA ARG A 27 11.22 29.40 10.86
C ARG A 27 11.93 28.47 9.87
N MET A 28 12.32 29.02 8.73
CA MET A 28 13.16 28.31 7.77
C MET A 28 14.61 28.20 8.27
N GLN A 29 15.37 27.25 7.80
CA GLN A 29 16.75 27.04 8.20
C GLN A 29 17.71 27.55 7.13
N ALA A 30 18.61 28.47 7.49
CA ALA A 30 19.68 28.88 6.58
C ALA A 30 20.70 27.75 6.38
N VAL A 31 21.02 27.47 5.13
CA VAL A 31 22.01 26.46 4.74
C VAL A 31 23.01 27.01 3.75
N THR A 32 24.27 26.58 3.89
CA THR A 32 25.35 26.89 2.91
C THR A 32 25.68 25.63 2.16
N PHE A 33 25.75 25.70 0.82
CA PHE A 33 26.03 24.55 -0.03
C PHE A 33 26.92 24.96 -1.20
N GLY A 34 27.59 23.98 -1.82
CA GLY A 34 28.50 24.23 -2.94
C GLY A 34 29.35 25.49 -2.68
N ASN A 35 30.15 25.97 -3.42
CA ASN A 35 31.09 27.10 -3.27
C ASN A 35 30.59 28.35 -2.48
N GLY A 36 30.01 28.14 -1.28
CA GLY A 36 29.54 29.23 -0.41
C GLY A 36 28.15 29.79 -0.75
N ARG A 37 27.35 29.12 -1.58
CA ARG A 37 25.98 29.54 -1.90
C ARG A 37 25.06 29.41 -0.70
N ARG A 38 24.14 30.37 -0.54
CA ARG A 38 23.18 30.41 0.55
C ARG A 38 21.80 29.95 0.08
N ALA A 39 21.10 29.24 0.92
CA ALA A 39 19.71 28.85 0.72
C ALA A 39 18.93 28.79 2.03
N LEU A 40 17.61 28.78 1.93
CA LEU A 40 16.66 28.58 3.01
C LEU A 40 16.00 27.22 2.84
N ALA A 41 16.18 26.32 3.78
CA ALA A 41 15.60 24.99 3.78
C ALA A 41 14.29 24.97 4.59
N TYR A 42 13.28 24.26 4.05
CA TYR A 42 12.00 24.00 4.72
C TYR A 42 11.41 22.68 4.22
N GLY A 43 10.85 21.89 5.11
CA GLY A 43 10.34 20.57 4.79
C GLY A 43 11.37 19.74 3.98
N ARG A 44 11.02 19.38 2.73
CA ARG A 44 11.90 18.64 1.81
C ARG A 44 12.38 19.51 0.64
N GLN A 45 12.25 20.81 0.73
CA GLN A 45 12.51 21.78 -0.32
C GLN A 45 13.47 22.87 0.18
N LYS A 46 13.95 23.70 -0.73
CA LYS A 46 14.74 24.87 -0.39
C LYS A 46 14.57 26.02 -1.37
N ILE A 47 14.87 27.23 -0.92
CA ILE A 47 14.97 28.44 -1.72
C ILE A 47 16.45 28.80 -1.87
N ASN A 48 17.01 28.69 -3.04
CA ASN A 48 18.37 29.18 -3.29
C ASN A 48 18.33 30.69 -3.39
N LEU A 49 19.28 31.38 -2.77
CA LEU A 49 19.36 32.85 -2.77
C LEU A 49 20.42 33.33 -3.75
N HIS A 50 20.06 34.28 -4.62
CA HIS A 50 20.96 35.00 -5.48
C HIS A 50 21.02 36.48 -5.07
N GLN A 51 22.24 37.00 -4.91
CA GLN A 51 22.42 38.43 -4.69
C GLN A 51 22.13 39.18 -5.99
N ALA A 52 21.26 40.19 -5.95
CA ALA A 52 20.97 41.02 -7.11
C ALA A 52 22.25 41.67 -7.70
N GLY A 53 22.41 41.53 -8.99
CA GLY A 53 23.64 42.00 -9.71
C GLY A 53 24.85 41.08 -9.63
N HIS A 54 24.77 39.99 -8.84
CA HIS A 54 25.80 38.96 -8.65
C HIS A 54 25.28 37.55 -8.72
N GLU A 55 24.27 37.33 -9.57
CA GLU A 55 23.61 36.05 -9.71
C GLU A 55 24.55 35.01 -10.37
N PHE A 56 24.36 33.75 -9.99
CA PHE A 56 25.08 32.62 -10.59
C PHE A 56 24.45 32.18 -11.91
N GLU A 57 25.27 31.85 -12.90
CA GLU A 57 24.79 31.26 -14.15
C GLU A 57 24.65 29.72 -14.02
N PRO A 58 23.64 29.11 -14.68
CA PRO A 58 22.54 29.75 -15.43
C PRO A 58 21.49 30.37 -14.49
N LYS A 59 20.87 31.46 -14.92
CA LYS A 59 19.85 32.17 -14.12
C LYS A 59 18.60 32.50 -14.95
N ALA A 60 17.56 33.00 -14.27
CA ALA A 60 16.38 33.52 -14.94
C ALA A 60 16.71 34.71 -15.84
N GLN A 61 15.95 34.91 -16.88
CA GLN A 61 16.15 36.02 -17.83
C GLN A 61 15.99 37.40 -17.16
N HIS A 62 15.08 37.50 -16.18
CA HIS A 62 14.79 38.73 -15.42
C HIS A 62 14.83 38.45 -13.92
N PRO A 63 16.04 38.29 -13.33
CA PRO A 63 16.19 37.96 -11.92
C PRO A 63 16.13 39.28 -11.11
N VAL A 64 14.95 39.68 -10.71
CA VAL A 64 14.73 40.96 -9.99
C VAL A 64 14.14 40.71 -8.61
N PRO A 65 14.60 41.43 -7.55
CA PRO A 65 13.98 41.38 -6.23
C PRO A 65 12.54 41.86 -6.25
N GLY A 66 11.69 41.23 -5.42
CA GLY A 66 10.29 41.63 -5.25
C GLY A 66 9.36 41.15 -6.38
N SER A 67 9.77 40.14 -7.16
CA SER A 67 9.00 39.60 -8.27
C SER A 67 8.32 38.27 -7.96
N ALA A 68 8.49 37.71 -6.77
CA ALA A 68 7.91 36.43 -6.39
C ALA A 68 6.58 36.60 -5.63
N ASP A 69 5.70 35.62 -5.86
CA ASP A 69 4.46 35.39 -5.15
C ASP A 69 4.45 33.91 -4.75
N LEU A 70 4.53 33.65 -3.45
CA LEU A 70 4.84 32.32 -2.92
C LEU A 70 3.82 31.91 -1.87
N CYS A 71 3.24 30.71 -2.03
CA CYS A 71 2.33 30.11 -1.06
C CYS A 71 3.01 28.95 -0.35
N PHE A 72 3.13 29.04 0.98
CA PHE A 72 3.65 28.00 1.87
C PHE A 72 2.54 27.40 2.68
N LEU A 73 2.47 26.06 2.69
CA LEU A 73 1.55 25.33 3.55
C LEU A 73 2.20 25.04 4.90
N THR A 74 1.43 25.17 5.97
CA THR A 74 1.83 24.84 7.33
C THR A 74 0.78 24.01 8.04
N SER A 75 1.21 23.13 8.95
CA SER A 75 0.34 22.44 9.90
C SER A 75 0.10 23.21 11.20
N MET A 76 0.84 24.31 11.43
CA MET A 76 0.61 25.19 12.58
C MET A 76 -0.74 25.90 12.39
N PRO A 77 -1.64 25.93 13.39
CA PRO A 77 -2.89 26.67 13.29
C PRO A 77 -2.68 28.11 12.87
N LEU A 78 -3.55 28.62 11.97
CA LEU A 78 -3.30 29.94 11.35
C LEU A 78 -3.36 31.10 12.34
N ASP A 79 -4.13 30.98 13.39
CA ASP A 79 -4.18 31.95 14.50
C ASP A 79 -2.84 32.02 15.26
N GLU A 80 -2.17 30.90 15.46
CA GLU A 80 -0.81 30.84 16.01
C GLU A 80 0.21 31.44 15.04
N VAL A 81 0.06 31.19 13.72
CA VAL A 81 0.89 31.81 12.69
C VAL A 81 0.75 33.33 12.73
N VAL A 82 -0.47 33.85 12.77
CA VAL A 82 -0.76 35.27 12.87
C VAL A 82 -0.12 35.88 14.11
N ALA A 83 -0.32 35.25 15.28
CA ALA A 83 0.27 35.72 16.53
C ALA A 83 1.81 35.74 16.47
N HIS A 84 2.40 34.71 15.83
CA HIS A 84 3.86 34.64 15.65
C HIS A 84 4.38 35.75 14.71
N ILE A 85 3.75 35.98 13.56
CA ILE A 85 4.12 37.03 12.61
C ILE A 85 4.12 38.40 13.32
N HIS A 86 3.05 38.71 14.05
CA HIS A 86 2.96 39.96 14.83
C HIS A 86 4.05 40.03 15.92
N SER A 87 4.36 38.94 16.61
CA SER A 87 5.43 38.90 17.61
C SER A 87 6.83 39.16 17.01
N CYS A 88 7.00 38.87 15.73
CA CYS A 88 8.20 39.21 14.96
C CYS A 88 8.24 40.68 14.49
N GLY A 89 7.21 41.46 14.74
CA GLY A 89 7.11 42.85 14.31
C GLY A 89 6.72 43.05 12.84
N GLU A 90 6.19 42.00 12.19
CA GLU A 90 5.75 42.06 10.81
C GLU A 90 4.25 42.31 10.69
N GLU A 91 3.83 42.94 9.60
CA GLU A 91 2.43 43.25 9.34
C GLU A 91 1.83 42.24 8.34
N ILE A 92 0.57 41.84 8.64
CA ILE A 92 -0.24 41.05 7.72
C ILE A 92 -0.92 42.01 6.73
N VAL A 93 -0.68 41.79 5.45
CA VAL A 93 -1.24 42.60 4.35
C VAL A 93 -2.71 42.25 4.12
N GLU A 94 -3.05 40.96 4.19
CA GLU A 94 -4.43 40.46 4.01
C GLU A 94 -4.59 39.14 4.76
N GLY A 95 -5.79 38.87 5.26
CA GLY A 95 -6.20 37.60 5.85
C GLY A 95 -6.52 37.69 7.34
N PRO A 96 -6.98 36.62 7.96
CA PRO A 96 -7.25 35.29 7.35
C PRO A 96 -8.36 35.30 6.29
N ILE A 97 -8.09 34.72 5.13
CA ILE A 97 -9.02 34.69 4.00
C ILE A 97 -8.98 33.33 3.28
N ARG A 98 -10.14 32.85 2.84
CA ARG A 98 -10.23 31.60 2.06
C ARG A 98 -9.70 31.81 0.64
N ARG A 99 -8.91 30.85 0.17
CA ARG A 99 -8.36 30.78 -1.19
C ARG A 99 -8.49 29.35 -1.74
N THR A 100 -8.18 29.20 -3.02
CA THR A 100 -8.14 27.90 -3.69
C THR A 100 -6.67 27.47 -3.83
N GLY A 101 -6.26 26.48 -3.09
CA GLY A 101 -4.94 25.85 -3.23
C GLY A 101 -4.92 24.78 -4.33
N ALA A 102 -3.75 24.22 -4.59
CA ALA A 102 -3.55 23.20 -5.62
C ALA A 102 -4.30 21.89 -5.34
N THR A 103 -4.50 21.54 -4.07
CA THR A 103 -5.14 20.28 -3.63
C THR A 103 -6.49 20.48 -2.97
N GLY A 104 -6.98 21.71 -2.85
CA GLY A 104 -8.26 22.03 -2.20
C GLY A 104 -8.27 23.43 -1.62
N PRO A 105 -9.33 23.81 -0.89
CA PRO A 105 -9.43 25.10 -0.26
C PRO A 105 -8.39 25.27 0.85
N ILE A 106 -7.89 26.48 0.99
CA ILE A 106 -6.93 26.88 2.01
C ILE A 106 -7.39 28.15 2.73
N LEU A 107 -6.98 28.31 3.98
CA LEU A 107 -7.14 29.56 4.72
C LEU A 107 -5.77 30.24 4.80
N SER A 108 -5.66 31.47 4.35
CA SER A 108 -4.39 32.13 4.06
C SER A 108 -4.25 33.48 4.77
N VAL A 109 -3.01 33.80 5.11
CA VAL A 109 -2.57 35.15 5.47
C VAL A 109 -1.43 35.57 4.54
N TYR A 110 -1.36 36.86 4.25
CA TYR A 110 -0.37 37.44 3.36
C TYR A 110 0.51 38.44 4.08
N LEU A 111 1.81 38.38 3.81
CA LEU A 111 2.79 39.35 4.28
C LEU A 111 3.82 39.62 3.19
N ARG A 112 4.73 40.56 3.41
CA ARG A 112 5.81 40.86 2.48
C ARG A 112 7.18 40.59 3.13
N ASP A 113 8.06 40.04 2.34
CA ASP A 113 9.46 39.91 2.70
C ASP A 113 10.22 41.25 2.54
N PRO A 114 11.51 41.34 2.93
CA PRO A 114 12.31 42.57 2.83
C PRO A 114 12.47 43.13 1.41
N ASP A 115 12.29 42.29 0.40
CA ASP A 115 12.33 42.70 -1.01
C ASP A 115 10.98 43.10 -1.59
N GLY A 116 9.90 42.86 -0.84
CA GLY A 116 8.52 43.12 -1.25
C GLY A 116 7.86 41.96 -1.97
N ASN A 117 8.48 40.77 -1.98
CA ASN A 117 7.82 39.56 -2.46
C ASN A 117 6.55 39.29 -1.64
N LEU A 118 5.50 38.82 -2.29
CA LEU A 118 4.27 38.42 -1.60
C LEU A 118 4.44 37.00 -1.07
N ILE A 119 4.24 36.85 0.22
CA ILE A 119 4.31 35.59 0.92
C ILE A 119 2.92 35.25 1.44
N GLU A 120 2.38 34.12 1.01
CA GLU A 120 1.17 33.53 1.51
C GLU A 120 1.52 32.36 2.44
N VAL A 121 0.98 32.37 3.65
CA VAL A 121 1.09 31.25 4.60
C VAL A 121 -0.31 30.69 4.82
N SER A 122 -0.48 29.39 4.62
CA SER A 122 -1.81 28.80 4.54
C SER A 122 -1.92 27.48 5.30
N ASN A 123 -3.08 27.30 5.92
CA ASN A 123 -3.53 25.97 6.33
C ASN A 123 -4.42 25.37 5.21
N PRO A 124 -4.23 24.11 4.82
CA PRO A 124 -5.25 23.38 4.14
C PRO A 124 -6.52 23.39 4.98
N ILE A 125 -7.62 23.86 4.42
CA ILE A 125 -8.92 23.64 5.04
C ILE A 125 -9.25 22.20 4.67
N GLU A 126 -9.21 21.29 5.63
CA GLU A 126 -9.95 20.04 5.46
C GLU A 126 -11.34 20.51 5.03
N GLN A 127 -11.80 20.02 3.87
CA GLN A 127 -13.18 20.29 3.47
C GLN A 127 -13.98 19.90 4.70
N GLU A 128 -14.50 20.89 5.43
CA GLU A 128 -15.54 20.64 6.42
C GLU A 128 -16.53 19.82 5.63
N GLU A 129 -16.53 18.52 5.92
CA GLU A 129 -17.41 17.58 5.28
C GLU A 129 -18.75 18.24 5.39
N GLN A 130 -19.25 18.70 4.26
CA GLN A 130 -20.52 19.40 4.15
C GLN A 130 -21.49 18.60 5.01
N GLU A 131 -21.86 19.15 6.18
CA GLU A 131 -22.66 18.43 7.18
C GLU A 131 -23.82 17.84 6.41
N LEU A 132 -23.84 16.52 6.29
CA LEU A 132 -24.87 15.84 5.52
C LEU A 132 -26.17 16.17 6.23
N SER A 133 -26.86 17.17 5.75
CA SER A 133 -28.05 17.77 6.37
C SER A 133 -29.20 16.76 6.48
N ASP A 134 -29.16 15.68 5.69
CA ASP A 134 -30.09 14.58 5.78
C ASP A 134 -29.67 13.61 6.92
N PRO A 135 -30.48 13.47 7.98
CA PRO A 135 -30.15 12.58 9.10
C PRO A 135 -29.94 11.13 8.70
N THR A 136 -30.58 10.67 7.63
CA THR A 136 -30.41 9.30 7.11
C THR A 136 -29.06 9.13 6.48
N VAL A 137 -28.61 10.11 5.69
CA VAL A 137 -27.28 10.10 5.05
C VAL A 137 -26.19 10.19 6.11
N ALA A 138 -26.33 11.02 7.11
CA ALA A 138 -25.40 11.14 8.23
C ALA A 138 -25.27 9.80 9.01
N ARG A 139 -26.40 9.12 9.23
CA ARG A 139 -26.40 7.77 9.85
C ARG A 139 -25.69 6.74 8.99
N ILE A 140 -25.97 6.70 7.67
CA ILE A 140 -25.31 5.79 6.72
C ILE A 140 -23.79 6.05 6.71
N ARG A 141 -23.37 7.31 6.71
CA ARG A 141 -21.97 7.70 6.81
C ARG A 141 -21.33 7.19 8.10
N GLY A 142 -22.00 7.35 9.24
CA GLY A 142 -21.53 6.85 10.53
C GLY A 142 -21.38 5.32 10.58
N LEU A 143 -22.24 4.59 9.86
CA LEU A 143 -22.15 3.13 9.72
C LEU A 143 -21.00 2.70 8.79
N LEU A 144 -20.77 3.42 7.70
CA LEU A 144 -19.79 3.04 6.68
C LEU A 144 -18.39 3.59 6.97
N GLY A 145 -18.27 4.79 7.56
CA GLY A 145 -17.00 5.47 7.78
C GLY A 145 -16.06 4.81 8.79
N LYS A 146 -16.58 3.92 9.63
CA LYS A 146 -15.79 3.12 10.60
C LYS A 146 -15.52 1.69 10.13
N ARG A 147 -15.99 1.34 8.94
CA ARG A 147 -15.95 -0.01 8.42
C ARG A 147 -14.79 -0.18 7.45
N GLU A 148 -13.94 -1.15 7.67
CA GLU A 148 -12.99 -1.59 6.65
C GLU A 148 -13.72 -2.43 5.59
N PRO A 149 -13.46 -2.19 4.29
CA PRO A 149 -14.01 -3.02 3.23
C PRO A 149 -13.56 -4.47 3.39
N ALA A 150 -14.51 -5.40 3.21
CA ALA A 150 -14.26 -6.84 3.20
C ALA A 150 -14.78 -7.46 1.90
N VAL A 151 -14.42 -8.70 1.62
CA VAL A 151 -14.92 -9.41 0.44
C VAL A 151 -16.38 -9.75 0.66
N MET A 152 -17.25 -9.23 -0.21
CA MET A 152 -18.69 -9.50 -0.14
C MET A 152 -18.97 -11.00 -0.41
N GLY A 153 -19.69 -11.64 0.50
CA GLY A 153 -20.03 -13.06 0.38
C GLY A 153 -19.04 -14.01 1.06
N ASP A 154 -17.98 -13.51 1.65
CA ASP A 154 -16.98 -14.31 2.39
C ASP A 154 -17.63 -15.15 3.51
N GLU A 155 -18.67 -14.61 4.13
CA GLU A 155 -19.46 -15.29 5.16
C GLU A 155 -20.16 -16.57 4.63
N ARG A 156 -20.57 -16.59 3.36
CA ARG A 156 -21.27 -17.73 2.72
C ARG A 156 -20.30 -18.78 2.22
N TYR A 157 -19.18 -18.35 1.66
CA TYR A 157 -18.22 -19.24 0.97
C TYR A 157 -17.05 -19.64 1.85
N GLY A 158 -16.88 -18.95 2.97
CA GLY A 158 -15.77 -19.12 3.90
C GLY A 158 -14.50 -18.42 3.42
N SER A 159 -13.70 -18.07 4.37
CA SER A 159 -12.36 -17.52 4.12
C SER A 159 -11.32 -18.48 4.66
N PHE A 160 -10.28 -18.68 3.87
CA PHE A 160 -9.19 -19.57 4.18
C PHE A 160 -7.89 -18.74 4.26
N SER A 161 -7.05 -19.10 5.20
CA SER A 161 -5.71 -18.50 5.31
C SER A 161 -4.67 -19.59 5.14
N VAL A 162 -3.70 -19.35 4.26
CA VAL A 162 -2.64 -20.32 3.97
C VAL A 162 -1.27 -19.69 4.20
N LEU A 163 -0.33 -20.48 4.62
CA LEU A 163 1.06 -20.07 4.81
C LEU A 163 1.92 -20.68 3.70
N LEU A 164 2.68 -19.84 2.98
CA LEU A 164 3.83 -20.24 2.17
C LEU A 164 5.05 -20.23 3.08
N PRO A 165 5.50 -21.41 3.55
CA PRO A 165 6.58 -21.47 4.54
C PRO A 165 7.94 -21.47 3.87
N LEU A 166 8.76 -20.48 4.19
CA LEU A 166 10.18 -20.46 3.86
C LEU A 166 10.97 -21.21 4.96
N VAL A 167 11.93 -22.03 4.57
CA VAL A 167 12.74 -22.79 5.49
C VAL A 167 14.16 -22.96 4.96
N HIS A 168 15.18 -22.94 5.84
CA HIS A 168 16.52 -23.34 5.46
C HIS A 168 16.63 -24.87 5.43
N MET A 169 17.13 -25.37 4.32
CA MET A 169 17.46 -26.78 4.13
C MET A 169 18.80 -27.12 4.83
N GLU A 170 19.09 -28.40 5.00
CA GLU A 170 20.34 -28.86 5.63
C GLU A 170 21.62 -28.43 4.88
N ASP A 171 21.49 -28.22 3.57
CA ASP A 171 22.57 -27.73 2.71
C ASP A 171 22.75 -26.20 2.75
N GLY A 172 21.96 -25.51 3.57
CA GLY A 172 21.97 -24.05 3.76
C GLY A 172 21.17 -23.26 2.73
N ARG A 173 20.60 -23.92 1.69
CA ARG A 173 19.72 -23.24 0.73
C ARG A 173 18.37 -22.91 1.36
N LEU A 174 17.76 -21.85 0.90
CA LEU A 174 16.38 -21.51 1.23
C LEU A 174 15.43 -22.32 0.34
N GLY A 175 14.42 -22.94 0.94
CA GLY A 175 13.38 -23.69 0.25
C GLY A 175 11.98 -23.26 0.67
N ILE A 176 11.00 -23.74 -0.07
CA ILE A 176 9.58 -23.62 0.25
C ILE A 176 9.09 -24.99 0.67
N LEU A 177 8.44 -25.05 1.83
CA LEU A 177 7.81 -26.27 2.32
C LEU A 177 6.40 -26.40 1.73
N PHE A 178 6.09 -27.62 1.31
CA PHE A 178 4.76 -28.04 0.83
C PHE A 178 4.32 -29.26 1.62
N GLU A 179 3.03 -29.44 1.68
CA GLU A 179 2.42 -30.68 2.15
C GLU A 179 1.59 -31.34 1.06
N LYS A 180 1.47 -32.64 1.16
CA LYS A 180 0.55 -33.43 0.39
C LYS A 180 -0.55 -33.92 1.32
N ARG A 181 -1.79 -33.59 1.00
CA ARG A 181 -2.94 -33.95 1.82
C ARG A 181 -3.07 -35.47 1.96
N ALA A 182 -3.47 -35.92 3.14
CA ALA A 182 -3.68 -37.34 3.40
C ALA A 182 -4.71 -37.96 2.41
N SER A 183 -4.42 -39.16 1.96
CA SER A 183 -5.28 -39.89 1.00
C SER A 183 -6.67 -40.26 1.59
N THR A 184 -6.81 -40.20 2.90
CA THR A 184 -8.04 -40.46 3.65
C THR A 184 -8.99 -39.27 3.69
N MET A 185 -8.54 -38.08 3.29
CA MET A 185 -9.36 -36.88 3.33
C MET A 185 -10.52 -36.94 2.33
N ARG A 186 -11.67 -36.39 2.70
CA ARG A 186 -12.87 -36.35 1.84
C ARG A 186 -12.75 -35.41 0.64
N ARG A 187 -11.91 -34.38 0.73
CA ARG A 187 -11.72 -33.36 -0.30
C ARG A 187 -10.26 -33.18 -0.60
N GLN A 188 -9.93 -33.10 -1.89
CA GLN A 188 -8.58 -32.82 -2.37
C GLN A 188 -7.51 -33.81 -1.84
N ALA A 189 -7.91 -35.07 -1.61
CA ALA A 189 -7.01 -36.14 -1.14
C ALA A 189 -5.80 -36.29 -2.08
N GLY A 190 -4.60 -36.28 -1.52
CA GLY A 190 -3.36 -36.42 -2.26
C GLY A 190 -2.93 -35.18 -3.08
N GLU A 191 -3.65 -34.07 -3.03
CA GLU A 191 -3.22 -32.81 -3.63
C GLU A 191 -2.08 -32.17 -2.84
N VAL A 192 -1.18 -31.51 -3.55
CA VAL A 192 -0.12 -30.69 -2.95
C VAL A 192 -0.69 -29.31 -2.62
N CYS A 193 -0.46 -28.88 -1.38
CA CYS A 193 -0.93 -27.56 -0.91
C CYS A 193 0.09 -26.89 0.00
N PHE A 194 -0.20 -25.66 0.35
CA PHE A 194 0.40 -24.97 1.48
C PHE A 194 -0.43 -25.29 2.73
N PRO A 195 0.20 -25.38 3.91
CA PRO A 195 -0.52 -25.51 5.17
C PRO A 195 -1.45 -24.33 5.39
N GLY A 196 -2.61 -24.60 5.98
CA GLY A 196 -3.61 -23.59 6.26
C GLY A 196 -5.03 -24.10 6.21
N GLY A 197 -5.93 -23.28 6.72
CA GLY A 197 -7.32 -23.69 6.88
C GLY A 197 -8.30 -22.54 7.00
N ARG A 198 -9.46 -22.85 7.55
CA ARG A 198 -10.57 -21.92 7.72
C ARG A 198 -10.38 -21.10 8.98
N SER A 199 -10.73 -19.81 8.90
CA SER A 199 -10.76 -18.97 10.09
C SER A 199 -11.85 -19.45 11.05
N GLU A 200 -11.49 -19.50 12.34
CA GLU A 200 -12.36 -19.87 13.43
C GLU A 200 -12.71 -18.66 14.32
N GLU A 201 -13.77 -18.83 15.11
CA GLU A 201 -14.14 -17.84 16.14
C GLU A 201 -13.07 -17.86 17.24
N GLY A 202 -12.28 -16.79 17.34
CA GLY A 202 -11.13 -16.70 18.24
C GLY A 202 -9.81 -16.41 17.56
N ASP A 203 -9.73 -16.57 16.24
CA ASP A 203 -8.56 -16.13 15.49
C ASP A 203 -8.53 -14.58 15.46
N GLU A 204 -7.51 -13.98 16.06
CA GLU A 204 -7.35 -12.53 16.16
C GLU A 204 -7.17 -11.86 14.77
N SER A 205 -6.69 -12.62 13.79
CA SER A 205 -6.43 -12.14 12.42
C SER A 205 -6.31 -13.29 11.43
N ARG A 206 -6.35 -12.97 10.12
CA ARG A 206 -6.08 -13.93 9.05
C ARG A 206 -4.68 -14.56 9.15
N TRP A 207 -3.70 -13.80 9.61
CA TRP A 207 -2.38 -14.34 9.92
C TRP A 207 -2.42 -15.33 11.09
N ALA A 208 -3.16 -15.02 12.14
CA ALA A 208 -3.32 -15.93 13.28
C ALA A 208 -3.91 -17.28 12.84
N THR A 209 -4.92 -17.26 11.95
CA THR A 209 -5.46 -18.46 11.32
C THR A 209 -4.39 -19.27 10.59
N ALA A 210 -3.65 -18.65 9.65
CA ALA A 210 -2.62 -19.34 8.88
C ALA A 210 -1.54 -19.96 9.77
N ARG A 211 -1.16 -19.23 10.82
CA ARG A 211 -0.16 -19.67 11.80
C ARG A 211 -0.66 -20.81 12.65
N ARG A 212 -1.89 -20.76 13.14
CA ARG A 212 -2.54 -21.82 13.95
C ARG A 212 -2.65 -23.10 13.15
N GLU A 213 -3.25 -23.04 11.97
CA GLU A 213 -3.44 -24.19 11.08
C GLU A 213 -2.09 -24.82 10.70
N THR A 214 -1.09 -24.02 10.36
CA THR A 214 0.27 -24.52 10.08
C THR A 214 0.87 -25.23 11.30
N SER A 215 0.65 -24.70 12.50
CA SER A 215 1.10 -25.30 13.74
C SER A 215 0.42 -26.67 13.98
N GLU A 216 -0.87 -26.77 13.74
CA GLU A 216 -1.68 -27.96 13.93
C GLU A 216 -1.35 -29.05 12.89
N GLU A 217 -1.28 -28.68 11.61
CA GLU A 217 -0.99 -29.61 10.51
C GLU A 217 0.44 -30.14 10.57
N LEU A 218 1.42 -29.28 10.84
CA LEU A 218 2.83 -29.67 10.86
C LEU A 218 3.36 -30.08 12.25
N GLY A 219 2.57 -29.90 13.30
CA GLY A 219 2.98 -30.20 14.68
C GLY A 219 4.14 -29.32 15.14
N LEU A 220 4.15 -28.05 14.75
CA LEU A 220 5.18 -27.08 15.11
C LEU A 220 4.68 -26.13 16.20
N SER A 221 5.60 -25.66 17.06
CA SER A 221 5.28 -24.56 17.98
C SER A 221 4.98 -23.29 17.22
N LEU A 222 3.96 -22.55 17.64
CA LEU A 222 3.63 -21.24 17.09
C LEU A 222 4.83 -20.29 17.06
N GLU A 223 5.72 -20.38 18.05
CA GLU A 223 6.89 -19.52 18.17
C GLU A 223 7.93 -19.75 17.05
N CYS A 224 7.92 -20.94 16.43
CA CYS A 224 8.78 -21.25 15.30
C CYS A 224 8.30 -20.64 13.98
N ILE A 225 7.08 -20.09 13.94
CA ILE A 225 6.44 -19.59 12.71
C ILE A 225 6.45 -18.05 12.74
N ARG A 226 7.34 -17.45 11.95
CA ARG A 226 7.52 -16.00 11.89
C ARG A 226 6.83 -15.41 10.67
N TYR A 227 6.21 -14.26 10.87
CA TYR A 227 5.60 -13.46 9.80
C TYR A 227 6.66 -12.79 8.93
N ILE A 228 6.53 -12.92 7.61
CA ILE A 228 7.33 -12.20 6.62
C ILE A 228 6.47 -11.16 5.90
N GLY A 229 5.30 -11.55 5.39
CA GLY A 229 4.41 -10.64 4.66
C GLY A 229 3.13 -11.30 4.19
N ALA A 230 2.17 -10.48 3.79
CA ALA A 230 0.95 -10.94 3.13
C ALA A 230 1.12 -10.89 1.61
N LEU A 231 0.52 -11.84 0.91
CA LEU A 231 0.36 -11.81 -0.55
C LEU A 231 -1.03 -11.28 -0.92
N ASP A 232 -1.27 -11.06 -2.21
CA ASP A 232 -2.57 -10.61 -2.69
C ASP A 232 -3.66 -11.68 -2.47
N ILE A 233 -4.87 -11.21 -2.18
CA ILE A 233 -6.01 -12.08 -1.92
C ILE A 233 -6.39 -12.83 -3.21
N LEU A 234 -6.48 -14.15 -3.12
CA LEU A 234 -6.92 -14.99 -4.21
C LEU A 234 -8.42 -15.30 -4.08
N LEU A 235 -9.20 -14.86 -5.07
CA LEU A 235 -10.61 -15.22 -5.18
C LEU A 235 -10.76 -16.53 -5.97
N GLY A 236 -11.34 -17.52 -5.33
CA GLY A 236 -11.63 -18.81 -5.97
C GLY A 236 -13.03 -18.83 -6.58
N PRO A 237 -13.24 -19.40 -7.79
CA PRO A 237 -14.56 -19.56 -8.35
C PRO A 237 -15.42 -20.47 -7.45
N GLY A 238 -16.42 -19.89 -6.76
CA GLY A 238 -17.36 -20.61 -5.89
C GLY A 238 -16.77 -21.20 -4.60
N ARG A 239 -15.57 -20.77 -4.18
CA ARG A 239 -14.87 -21.35 -3.02
C ARG A 239 -14.42 -20.37 -1.95
N GLY A 240 -14.88 -19.12 -2.01
CA GLY A 240 -14.48 -18.11 -1.03
C GLY A 240 -13.13 -17.46 -1.33
N SER A 241 -12.62 -16.73 -0.35
CA SER A 241 -11.39 -15.96 -0.43
C SER A 241 -10.24 -16.71 0.24
N ILE A 242 -9.07 -16.70 -0.38
CA ILE A 242 -7.83 -17.22 0.21
C ILE A 242 -6.93 -16.03 0.52
N PHE A 243 -6.47 -15.98 1.75
CA PHE A 243 -5.54 -15.00 2.28
C PHE A 243 -4.17 -15.67 2.45
N PRO A 244 -3.28 -15.56 1.47
CA PRO A 244 -1.98 -16.20 1.54
C PRO A 244 -0.98 -15.29 2.25
N PHE A 245 -0.16 -15.90 3.09
CA PHE A 245 0.92 -15.27 3.83
C PHE A 245 2.23 -15.96 3.51
N VAL A 246 3.32 -15.22 3.58
CA VAL A 246 4.67 -15.77 3.61
C VAL A 246 5.15 -15.77 5.04
N GLY A 247 5.63 -16.89 5.50
CA GLY A 247 6.25 -17.02 6.82
C GLY A 247 7.57 -17.74 6.74
N TYR A 248 8.35 -17.60 7.80
CA TYR A 248 9.62 -18.30 7.95
C TYR A 248 9.54 -19.28 9.12
N LEU A 249 10.00 -20.52 8.89
CA LEU A 249 10.08 -21.55 9.91
C LEU A 249 11.51 -21.58 10.47
N ASP A 250 11.68 -21.26 11.75
CA ASP A 250 12.98 -21.23 12.42
C ASP A 250 13.63 -22.62 12.48
N SER A 251 12.83 -23.66 12.65
CA SER A 251 13.24 -25.05 12.69
C SER A 251 12.10 -25.98 12.30
N ILE A 252 12.43 -27.03 11.58
CA ILE A 252 11.49 -28.13 11.26
C ILE A 252 11.94 -29.47 11.88
N ARG A 253 12.97 -29.44 12.77
CA ARG A 253 13.56 -30.65 13.34
C ARG A 253 12.59 -31.46 14.20
N ASP A 254 11.73 -30.75 14.92
CA ASP A 254 10.73 -31.32 15.83
C ASP A 254 9.33 -31.41 15.21
N MET A 255 9.25 -31.27 13.89
CA MET A 255 8.01 -31.34 13.15
C MET A 255 7.37 -32.73 13.28
N GLN A 256 6.09 -32.76 13.63
CA GLN A 256 5.28 -33.97 13.77
C GLN A 256 3.95 -33.78 13.01
N PRO A 257 3.97 -33.96 11.67
CA PRO A 257 2.77 -33.75 10.86
C PRO A 257 1.59 -34.59 11.35
N ASN A 258 0.40 -33.99 11.36
CA ASN A 258 -0.83 -34.67 11.70
C ASN A 258 -1.19 -35.69 10.59
N PRO A 259 -1.13 -37.02 10.84
CA PRO A 259 -1.33 -38.01 9.79
C PRO A 259 -2.77 -38.08 9.25
N ASP A 260 -3.72 -37.50 9.96
CA ASP A 260 -5.13 -37.46 9.51
C ASP A 260 -5.34 -36.42 8.41
N GLU A 261 -4.45 -35.41 8.31
CA GLU A 261 -4.54 -34.30 7.37
C GLU A 261 -3.37 -34.26 6.39
N VAL A 262 -2.16 -34.57 6.85
CA VAL A 262 -0.90 -34.49 6.10
C VAL A 262 -0.36 -35.86 5.82
N GLY A 263 -0.30 -36.26 4.55
CA GLY A 263 0.26 -37.53 4.12
C GLY A 263 1.76 -37.51 3.85
N GLU A 264 2.30 -36.36 3.43
CA GLU A 264 3.71 -36.15 3.14
C GLU A 264 4.05 -34.67 3.30
N VAL A 265 5.26 -34.38 3.79
CA VAL A 265 5.85 -33.03 3.79
C VAL A 265 7.15 -33.07 2.99
N PHE A 266 7.37 -32.06 2.15
CA PHE A 266 8.59 -31.97 1.34
C PHE A 266 8.97 -30.50 1.11
N ILE A 267 10.23 -30.29 0.77
CA ILE A 267 10.79 -28.95 0.54
C ILE A 267 11.37 -28.90 -0.86
N ILE A 268 11.06 -27.83 -1.59
CA ILE A 268 11.66 -27.56 -2.89
C ILE A 268 12.54 -26.32 -2.75
N PRO A 269 13.81 -26.37 -3.20
CA PRO A 269 14.70 -25.22 -3.17
C PRO A 269 14.09 -24.03 -3.93
N LEU A 270 14.17 -22.83 -3.34
CA LEU A 270 13.61 -21.60 -3.94
C LEU A 270 14.26 -21.28 -5.29
N ASP A 271 15.56 -21.48 -5.44
CA ASP A 271 16.29 -21.30 -6.70
C ASP A 271 15.76 -22.21 -7.82
N THR A 272 15.42 -23.47 -7.48
CA THR A 272 14.77 -24.40 -8.41
C THR A 272 13.43 -23.83 -8.88
N LEU A 273 12.57 -23.40 -7.95
CA LEU A 273 11.25 -22.82 -8.30
C LEU A 273 11.39 -21.52 -9.09
N LEU A 274 12.36 -20.67 -8.75
CA LEU A 274 12.62 -19.43 -9.49
C LEU A 274 13.09 -19.70 -10.94
N SER A 275 13.76 -20.81 -11.19
CA SER A 275 14.17 -21.19 -12.55
C SER A 275 13.06 -21.83 -13.41
N MET A 276 11.99 -22.31 -12.77
CA MET A 276 10.88 -23.00 -13.45
C MET A 276 9.90 -22.04 -14.08
N GLN A 277 9.27 -22.52 -15.18
CA GLN A 277 8.07 -21.93 -15.76
C GLN A 277 6.95 -22.98 -15.71
N PRO A 278 5.77 -22.61 -15.18
CA PRO A 278 4.64 -23.54 -15.17
C PRO A 278 4.10 -23.78 -16.58
N SER A 279 3.56 -24.97 -16.83
CA SER A 279 2.67 -25.16 -17.95
C SER A 279 1.30 -24.53 -17.67
N VAL A 280 0.67 -23.95 -18.70
CA VAL A 280 -0.60 -23.23 -18.58
C VAL A 280 -1.67 -23.98 -19.39
N HIS A 281 -2.75 -24.35 -18.70
CA HIS A 281 -3.89 -25.02 -19.30
C HIS A 281 -5.17 -24.28 -18.94
N CYS A 282 -6.15 -24.29 -19.85
CA CYS A 282 -7.37 -23.53 -19.66
C CYS A 282 -8.59 -24.45 -19.51
N THR A 283 -9.50 -24.06 -18.63
CA THR A 283 -10.86 -24.62 -18.60
C THR A 283 -11.88 -23.52 -18.89
N SER A 284 -13.00 -23.91 -19.52
CA SER A 284 -14.12 -23.01 -19.74
C SER A 284 -15.12 -23.09 -18.58
N THR A 285 -15.64 -21.95 -18.15
CA THR A 285 -16.71 -21.87 -17.18
C THR A 285 -17.98 -21.34 -17.82
N PHE A 286 -19.10 -21.97 -17.52
CA PHE A 286 -20.41 -21.56 -18.02
C PHE A 286 -21.33 -21.35 -16.83
N LEU A 287 -22.14 -20.28 -16.89
CA LEU A 287 -23.23 -20.08 -15.93
C LEU A 287 -24.47 -20.79 -16.44
N GLN A 288 -24.97 -21.72 -15.68
CA GLN A 288 -26.20 -22.44 -15.96
C GLN A 288 -27.23 -22.08 -14.89
N PRO A 289 -28.26 -21.31 -15.23
CA PRO A 289 -29.33 -21.00 -14.29
C PRO A 289 -30.10 -22.26 -13.87
N GLU A 290 -30.57 -22.27 -12.63
CA GLU A 290 -31.44 -23.29 -12.12
C GLU A 290 -32.82 -23.25 -12.80
N GLU A 291 -33.64 -24.31 -12.66
CA GLU A 291 -34.93 -24.43 -13.33
C GLU A 291 -35.95 -23.35 -12.92
N ASP A 292 -35.89 -22.92 -11.67
CA ASP A 292 -36.74 -21.88 -11.07
C ASP A 292 -36.22 -20.45 -11.27
N PHE A 293 -35.14 -20.28 -12.05
CA PHE A 293 -34.55 -18.96 -12.27
C PHE A 293 -35.56 -17.99 -12.91
N PRO A 294 -35.77 -16.78 -12.33
CA PRO A 294 -36.84 -15.89 -12.75
C PRO A 294 -36.46 -15.10 -14.04
N PHE A 295 -36.40 -15.78 -15.15
CA PHE A 295 -36.04 -15.18 -16.46
C PHE A 295 -36.91 -14.01 -16.87
N HIS A 296 -38.15 -13.90 -16.35
CA HIS A 296 -39.06 -12.81 -16.66
C HIS A 296 -38.65 -11.48 -16.02
N LEU A 297 -37.74 -11.50 -15.03
CA LEU A 297 -37.24 -10.31 -14.35
C LEU A 297 -35.98 -9.70 -14.98
N ILE A 298 -35.38 -10.40 -15.96
CA ILE A 298 -34.14 -9.93 -16.60
C ILE A 298 -34.34 -9.59 -18.06
N PRO A 299 -33.62 -8.55 -18.60
CA PRO A 299 -33.67 -8.22 -20.02
C PRO A 299 -33.26 -9.41 -20.89
N GLY A 300 -34.04 -9.72 -21.93
CA GLY A 300 -33.79 -10.86 -22.83
C GLY A 300 -34.31 -12.20 -22.34
N GLY A 301 -34.72 -12.32 -21.10
CA GLY A 301 -35.32 -13.53 -20.53
C GLY A 301 -34.42 -14.75 -20.70
N LYS A 302 -35.01 -15.87 -21.19
CA LYS A 302 -34.24 -17.11 -21.47
C LYS A 302 -33.14 -16.95 -22.52
N ARG A 303 -33.12 -15.85 -23.29
CA ARG A 303 -32.09 -15.56 -24.30
C ARG A 303 -30.99 -14.62 -23.75
N TYR A 304 -30.98 -14.37 -22.44
CA TYR A 304 -29.93 -13.55 -21.82
C TYR A 304 -28.55 -14.13 -22.13
N PRO A 305 -27.61 -13.32 -22.69
CA PRO A 305 -26.31 -13.82 -23.11
C PRO A 305 -25.40 -13.99 -21.87
N TRP A 306 -25.50 -15.15 -21.23
CA TRP A 306 -24.61 -15.47 -20.12
C TRP A 306 -23.15 -15.47 -20.59
N ARG A 307 -22.30 -14.78 -19.85
CA ARG A 307 -20.87 -14.75 -20.17
C ARG A 307 -20.26 -16.09 -19.79
N SER A 308 -19.58 -16.71 -20.74
CA SER A 308 -18.61 -17.76 -20.45
C SER A 308 -17.29 -17.14 -20.07
N GLY A 309 -16.55 -17.78 -19.18
CA GLY A 309 -15.21 -17.39 -18.77
C GLY A 309 -14.20 -18.49 -19.11
N THR A 310 -12.92 -18.10 -19.18
CA THR A 310 -11.80 -19.03 -19.22
C THR A 310 -11.01 -18.89 -17.92
N VAL A 311 -10.66 -20.01 -17.30
CA VAL A 311 -9.82 -20.06 -16.12
C VAL A 311 -8.51 -20.73 -16.51
N GLU A 312 -7.41 -20.02 -16.29
CA GLU A 312 -6.07 -20.55 -16.47
C GLU A 312 -5.66 -21.35 -15.23
N HIS A 313 -5.10 -22.53 -15.49
CA HIS A 313 -4.55 -23.43 -14.48
C HIS A 313 -3.05 -23.57 -14.72
N LEU A 314 -2.28 -23.26 -13.69
CA LEU A 314 -0.83 -23.41 -13.68
C LEU A 314 -0.45 -24.77 -13.12
N PHE A 315 0.57 -25.41 -13.71
CA PHE A 315 1.10 -26.70 -13.28
C PHE A 315 2.63 -26.60 -13.18
N TYR A 316 3.17 -26.87 -12.00
CA TYR A 316 4.58 -27.06 -11.77
C TYR A 316 4.83 -28.55 -11.54
N GLU A 317 5.64 -29.16 -12.39
CA GLU A 317 6.04 -30.55 -12.25
C GLU A 317 7.48 -30.60 -11.74
N VAL A 318 7.67 -31.06 -10.52
CA VAL A 318 8.98 -31.08 -9.87
C VAL A 318 9.13 -32.34 -9.02
N GLU A 319 10.22 -33.09 -9.24
CA GLU A 319 10.56 -34.29 -8.49
C GLU A 319 9.42 -35.36 -8.43
N GLY A 320 8.68 -35.51 -9.52
CA GLY A 320 7.55 -36.44 -9.59
C GLY A 320 6.28 -35.99 -8.87
N ARG A 321 6.25 -34.74 -8.39
CA ARG A 321 5.08 -34.09 -7.76
C ARG A 321 4.50 -33.03 -8.67
N VAL A 322 3.21 -32.79 -8.56
CA VAL A 322 2.49 -31.79 -9.33
C VAL A 322 1.87 -30.77 -8.39
N ILE A 323 2.29 -29.51 -8.51
CA ILE A 323 1.69 -28.37 -7.84
C ILE A 323 0.78 -27.68 -8.84
N TRP A 324 -0.52 -27.59 -8.55
CA TRP A 324 -1.50 -27.02 -9.46
C TRP A 324 -2.61 -26.25 -8.72
N GLY A 325 -3.57 -25.73 -9.45
CA GLY A 325 -4.75 -25.09 -8.88
C GLY A 325 -4.41 -23.79 -8.12
N MET A 326 -5.01 -23.62 -6.95
CA MET A 326 -4.84 -22.42 -6.13
C MET A 326 -3.42 -22.34 -5.54
N THR A 327 -2.84 -23.47 -5.16
CA THR A 327 -1.45 -23.55 -4.65
C THR A 327 -0.47 -23.04 -5.69
N ALA A 328 -0.58 -23.47 -6.94
CA ALA A 328 0.27 -23.00 -8.02
C ALA A 328 0.08 -21.50 -8.32
N ARG A 329 -1.13 -20.96 -8.17
CA ARG A 329 -1.39 -19.52 -8.36
C ARG A 329 -0.73 -18.69 -7.26
N VAL A 330 -0.83 -19.11 -6.00
CA VAL A 330 -0.16 -18.46 -4.87
C VAL A 330 1.35 -18.53 -5.05
N LEU A 331 1.88 -19.71 -5.43
CA LEU A 331 3.30 -19.90 -5.71
C LEU A 331 3.79 -18.99 -6.83
N ALA A 332 3.10 -18.96 -7.98
CA ALA A 332 3.46 -18.14 -9.12
C ALA A 332 3.50 -16.65 -8.75
N HIS A 333 2.49 -16.18 -8.03
CA HIS A 333 2.43 -14.81 -7.57
C HIS A 333 3.63 -14.45 -6.67
N PHE A 334 3.95 -15.30 -5.70
CA PHE A 334 5.12 -15.11 -4.85
C PHE A 334 6.43 -15.08 -5.66
N LEU A 335 6.64 -16.06 -6.55
CA LEU A 335 7.83 -16.13 -7.39
C LEU A 335 7.98 -14.91 -8.30
N ASP A 336 6.88 -14.38 -8.82
CA ASP A 336 6.87 -13.18 -9.66
C ASP A 336 7.25 -11.92 -8.88
N LEU A 337 6.80 -11.79 -7.63
CA LEU A 337 7.23 -10.71 -6.75
C LEU A 337 8.73 -10.77 -6.48
N VAL A 338 9.25 -11.95 -6.13
CA VAL A 338 10.70 -12.14 -5.86
C VAL A 338 11.54 -11.87 -7.11
N ARG A 339 11.10 -12.27 -8.30
CA ARG A 339 11.81 -12.02 -9.57
C ARG A 339 11.87 -10.54 -9.95
N ARG A 340 10.87 -9.74 -9.58
CA ARG A 340 10.84 -8.29 -9.88
C ARG A 340 11.86 -7.50 -9.07
N GLU A 341 12.14 -7.92 -7.85
CA GLU A 341 13.16 -7.30 -6.99
C GLU A 341 14.60 -7.61 -7.43
N GLN A 342 14.80 -8.63 -8.27
CA GLN A 342 16.13 -9.04 -8.77
C GLN A 342 16.51 -8.33 -10.09
N LYS A 343 15.60 -7.53 -10.68
CA LYS A 343 15.82 -6.73 -11.89
C LYS A 343 16.11 -5.27 -11.58
#